data_dcbd2ef75b43ee8f885be1b6a389cadb
#
_entry.id   dcbd2ef75b43ee8f885be1b6a389cadb
#
_cell.length_a   1.000
_cell.length_b   1.000
_cell.length_c   1.000
_cell.angle_alpha   90.00
_cell.angle_beta   90.00
_cell.angle_gamma   90.00
#
_symmetry.space_group_name_H-M   'P 1'
#
loop_
_entity.id
_entity.type
_entity.pdbx_description
1 polymer ?
#
loop_
_entity_poly.entity_id
_entity_poly.type
_entity_poly.pdbx_seq_one_letter_code
_entity_poly.pdbx_strand_id
1 'polypeptide(L)'
;MAKKIQHDSETKKELLTCAKEEFMDKGFMGASLRNICQKAGVTTGALYFFFKDKDDLFCNVVGHMMDRLNAVLTEHFSVEVDEMNNGMASDHNEDSDFESARNIVHEIYMHREEVLLVLTKSQGSSMESMPDNIVN
;
A
#
# COMPACT_ATOMS: atom_id res chain seq x y z
N MET A 1 21.96 -16.57 15.02
CA MET A 1 20.86 -15.62 15.11
C MET A 1 20.71 -14.74 13.87
N ALA A 2 21.75 -14.13 13.33
CA ALA A 2 21.66 -13.29 12.13
C ALA A 2 21.11 -14.03 10.88
N LYS A 3 21.49 -15.27 10.65
CA LYS A 3 21.00 -16.10 9.53
C LYS A 3 19.52 -16.41 9.62
N LYS A 4 18.97 -16.63 10.83
CA LYS A 4 17.53 -16.90 11.02
C LYS A 4 16.70 -15.66 10.75
N ILE A 5 17.10 -14.49 11.26
CA ILE A 5 16.43 -13.21 11.03
C ILE A 5 16.41 -12.87 9.54
N GLN A 6 17.52 -13.08 8.83
CA GLN A 6 17.60 -12.85 7.39
C GLN A 6 16.70 -13.80 6.61
N HIS A 7 16.67 -15.07 6.96
CA HIS A 7 15.80 -16.06 6.34
C HIS A 7 14.32 -15.74 6.55
N ASP A 8 13.93 -15.36 7.77
CA ASP A 8 12.56 -14.96 8.07
C ASP A 8 12.16 -13.70 7.28
N SER A 9 13.06 -12.72 7.14
CA SER A 9 12.84 -11.52 6.34
C SER A 9 12.65 -11.84 4.85
N GLU A 10 13.44 -12.73 4.29
CA GLU A 10 13.33 -13.18 2.90
C GLU A 10 12.03 -13.96 2.67
N THR A 11 11.67 -14.85 3.58
CA THR A 11 10.42 -15.61 3.53
C THR A 11 9.21 -14.67 3.57
N LYS A 12 9.21 -13.68 4.44
CA LYS A 12 8.15 -12.68 4.52
C LYS A 12 7.99 -11.90 3.21
N LYS A 13 9.10 -11.46 2.62
CA LYS A 13 9.09 -10.76 1.32
C LYS A 13 8.54 -11.63 0.20
N GLU A 14 8.95 -12.89 0.15
CA GLU A 14 8.46 -13.85 -0.85
C GLU A 14 6.95 -14.07 -0.71
N LEU A 15 6.46 -14.23 0.52
CA LEU A 15 5.03 -14.33 0.79
C LEU A 15 4.27 -13.08 0.33
N LEU A 16 4.77 -11.88 0.59
CA LEU A 16 4.15 -10.63 0.15
C LEU A 16 4.12 -10.51 -1.37
N THR A 17 5.19 -10.92 -2.06
CA THR A 17 5.25 -10.92 -3.53
C THR A 17 4.24 -11.89 -4.12
N CYS A 18 4.19 -13.12 -3.64
CA CYS A 18 3.23 -14.13 -4.09
C CYS A 18 1.79 -13.74 -3.74
N ALA A 19 1.57 -13.14 -2.58
CA ALA A 19 0.27 -12.63 -2.17
C ALA A 19 -0.22 -11.51 -3.11
N LYS A 20 0.64 -10.57 -3.46
CA LYS A 20 0.29 -9.50 -4.41
C LYS A 20 -0.17 -10.07 -5.75
N GLU A 21 0.55 -11.04 -6.30
CA GLU A 21 0.16 -11.72 -7.54
C GLU A 21 -1.20 -12.42 -7.43
N GLU A 22 -1.44 -13.14 -6.34
CA GLU A 22 -2.70 -13.85 -6.10
C GLU A 22 -3.89 -12.87 -5.96
N PHE A 23 -3.71 -11.78 -5.21
CA PHE A 23 -4.74 -10.76 -5.06
C PHE A 23 -5.00 -10.01 -6.37
N MET A 24 -3.99 -9.73 -7.16
CA MET A 24 -4.14 -9.12 -8.48
C MET A 24 -4.93 -10.00 -9.44
N ASP A 25 -4.70 -11.30 -9.39
CA ASP A 25 -5.37 -12.28 -10.25
C ASP A 25 -6.83 -12.53 -9.83
N LYS A 26 -7.09 -12.72 -8.55
CA LYS A 26 -8.39 -13.22 -8.04
C LYS A 26 -9.16 -12.25 -7.16
N GLY A 27 -8.59 -11.09 -6.82
CA GLY A 27 -9.12 -10.19 -5.81
C GLY A 27 -8.97 -10.74 -4.39
N PHE A 28 -9.32 -9.94 -3.39
CA PHE A 28 -9.19 -10.34 -1.98
C PHE A 28 -10.04 -11.58 -1.65
N MET A 29 -11.33 -11.57 -2.03
CA MET A 29 -12.25 -12.66 -1.70
C MET A 29 -11.88 -13.97 -2.38
N GLY A 30 -11.46 -13.91 -3.64
CA GLY A 30 -11.10 -15.09 -4.43
C GLY A 30 -9.70 -15.63 -4.17
N ALA A 31 -8.83 -14.87 -3.52
CA ALA A 31 -7.46 -15.26 -3.25
C ALA A 31 -7.37 -16.41 -2.25
N SER A 32 -6.47 -17.35 -2.51
CA SER A 32 -6.23 -18.54 -1.69
C SER A 32 -4.90 -18.43 -0.96
N LEU A 33 -4.92 -18.46 0.37
CA LEU A 33 -3.70 -18.52 1.19
C LEU A 33 -2.86 -19.79 0.87
N ARG A 34 -3.52 -20.88 0.57
CA ARG A 34 -2.86 -22.12 0.18
C ARG A 34 -2.07 -21.96 -1.13
N ASN A 35 -2.65 -21.31 -2.13
CA ASN A 35 -1.97 -21.01 -3.39
C ASN A 35 -0.77 -20.08 -3.19
N ILE A 36 -0.92 -19.07 -2.34
CA ILE A 36 0.16 -18.14 -1.98
C ILE A 36 1.33 -18.91 -1.36
N CYS A 37 1.05 -19.78 -0.39
CA CYS A 37 2.06 -20.63 0.26
C CYS A 37 2.74 -21.56 -0.73
N GLN A 38 1.97 -22.15 -1.63
CA GLN A 38 2.49 -23.07 -2.64
C GLN A 38 3.45 -22.35 -3.62
N LYS A 39 3.08 -21.16 -4.08
CA LYS A 39 3.95 -20.33 -4.92
C LYS A 39 5.22 -19.89 -4.20
N ALA A 40 5.12 -19.53 -2.93
CA ALA A 40 6.25 -19.11 -2.12
C ALA A 40 7.14 -20.28 -1.64
N GLY A 41 6.69 -21.52 -1.83
CA GLY A 41 7.41 -22.72 -1.38
C GLY A 41 7.45 -22.87 0.14
N VAL A 42 6.41 -22.41 0.84
CA VAL A 42 6.31 -22.46 2.30
C VAL A 42 5.03 -23.17 2.75
N THR A 43 4.99 -23.55 4.02
CA THR A 43 3.79 -24.13 4.64
C THR A 43 2.80 -23.04 5.06
N THR A 44 1.53 -23.42 5.24
CA THR A 44 0.51 -22.52 5.81
C THR A 44 0.88 -22.08 7.23
N GLY A 45 1.50 -22.95 8.02
CA GLY A 45 2.03 -22.60 9.35
C GLY A 45 3.07 -21.49 9.31
N ALA A 46 3.95 -21.49 8.30
CA ALA A 46 4.93 -20.43 8.09
C ALA A 46 4.26 -19.10 7.77
N LEU A 47 3.20 -19.11 6.95
CA LEU A 47 2.42 -17.93 6.65
C LEU A 47 1.78 -17.34 7.92
N TYR A 48 1.14 -18.16 8.74
CA TYR A 48 0.49 -17.73 9.99
C TYR A 48 1.49 -17.30 11.07
N PHE A 49 2.76 -17.60 10.92
CA PHE A 49 3.81 -17.03 11.76
C PHE A 49 3.98 -15.52 11.50
N PHE A 50 3.86 -15.08 10.25
CA PHE A 50 4.05 -13.68 9.86
C PHE A 50 2.75 -12.87 9.83
N PHE A 51 1.64 -13.48 9.47
CA PHE A 51 0.37 -12.81 9.23
C PHE A 51 -0.76 -13.48 10.00
N LYS A 52 -1.61 -12.67 10.63
CA LYS A 52 -2.73 -13.14 11.44
C LYS A 52 -3.79 -13.87 10.60
N ASP A 53 -4.13 -13.30 9.46
CA ASP A 53 -5.17 -13.80 8.53
C ASP A 53 -4.96 -13.21 7.13
N LYS A 54 -5.87 -13.52 6.22
CA LYS A 54 -5.83 -13.02 4.84
C LYS A 54 -5.93 -11.49 4.77
N ASP A 55 -6.74 -10.88 5.63
CA ASP A 55 -6.89 -9.43 5.68
C ASP A 55 -5.59 -8.74 6.15
N ASP A 56 -4.94 -9.28 7.18
CA ASP A 56 -3.64 -8.79 7.65
C ASP A 56 -2.58 -8.90 6.53
N LEU A 57 -2.56 -10.01 5.81
CA LEU A 57 -1.68 -10.19 4.66
C LEU A 57 -1.96 -9.14 3.57
N PHE A 58 -3.21 -8.91 3.22
CA PHE A 58 -3.61 -7.90 2.24
C PHE A 58 -3.20 -6.49 2.67
N CYS A 59 -3.44 -6.11 3.91
CA CYS A 59 -3.04 -4.82 4.47
C CYS A 59 -1.52 -4.64 4.43
N ASN A 60 -0.75 -5.70 4.67
CA ASN A 60 0.71 -5.64 4.55
C ASN A 60 1.19 -5.51 3.09
N VAL A 61 0.50 -6.12 2.14
CA VAL A 61 0.81 -5.97 0.70
C VAL A 61 0.67 -4.51 0.25
N VAL A 62 -0.39 -3.83 0.66
CA VAL A 62 -0.67 -2.44 0.25
C VAL A 62 -0.13 -1.40 1.23
N GLY A 63 0.30 -1.80 2.42
CA GLY A 63 0.66 -0.90 3.52
C GLY A 63 1.78 0.07 3.18
N HIS A 64 2.83 -0.38 2.55
CA HIS A 64 3.96 0.47 2.15
C HIS A 64 3.50 1.57 1.17
N MET A 65 2.70 1.22 0.19
CA MET A 65 2.11 2.19 -0.74
C MET A 65 1.23 3.21 -0.01
N MET A 66 0.37 2.73 0.91
CA MET A 66 -0.50 3.61 1.69
C MET A 66 0.31 4.60 2.54
N ASP A 67 1.37 4.15 3.18
CA ASP A 67 2.25 5.00 3.99
C ASP A 67 2.96 6.05 3.13
N ARG A 68 3.49 5.65 1.97
CA ARG A 68 4.16 6.55 1.04
C ARG A 68 3.21 7.60 0.48
N LEU A 69 2.03 7.18 0.03
CA LEU A 69 1.02 8.09 -0.51
C LEU A 69 0.54 9.08 0.55
N ASN A 70 0.29 8.59 1.77
CA ASN A 70 -0.12 9.44 2.88
C ASN A 70 0.96 10.48 3.23
N ALA A 71 2.24 10.11 3.22
CA ALA A 71 3.34 11.02 3.48
C ALA A 71 3.40 12.16 2.45
N VAL A 72 3.29 11.83 1.17
CA VAL A 72 3.32 12.83 0.08
C VAL A 72 2.10 13.75 0.13
N LEU A 73 0.91 13.22 0.40
CA LEU A 73 -0.32 14.01 0.55
C LEU A 73 -0.24 14.93 1.76
N THR A 74 0.25 14.44 2.91
CA THR A 74 0.38 15.23 4.13
C THR A 74 1.36 16.39 3.93
N GLU A 75 2.47 16.15 3.26
CA GLU A 75 3.44 17.20 2.93
C GLU A 75 2.80 18.30 2.07
N HIS A 76 2.06 17.92 1.03
CA HIS A 76 1.36 18.88 0.16
C HIS A 76 0.33 19.73 0.93
N PHE A 77 -0.55 19.09 1.70
CA PHE A 77 -1.59 19.78 2.45
C PHE A 77 -1.06 20.61 3.62
N SER A 78 0.06 20.25 4.24
CA SER A 78 0.63 21.04 5.32
C SER A 78 1.16 22.39 4.83
N VAL A 79 1.73 22.42 3.64
CA VAL A 79 2.18 23.67 3.01
C VAL A 79 1.00 24.62 2.74
N GLU A 80 -0.09 24.10 2.16
CA GLU A 80 -1.30 24.90 1.89
C GLU A 80 -1.92 25.48 3.17
N VAL A 81 -2.01 24.69 4.24
CA VAL A 81 -2.58 25.14 5.53
C VAL A 81 -1.73 26.21 6.19
N ASP A 82 -0.41 26.07 6.14
CA ASP A 82 0.51 27.08 6.70
C ASP A 82 0.43 28.40 5.92
N GLU A 83 0.31 28.35 4.61
CA GLU A 83 0.10 29.53 3.77
C GLU A 83 -1.23 30.22 4.07
N MET A 84 -2.31 29.48 4.25
CA MET A 84 -3.62 30.04 4.63
C MET A 84 -3.61 30.67 6.01
N ASN A 85 -2.91 30.10 6.99
CA ASN A 85 -2.85 30.61 8.36
C ASN A 85 -1.97 31.82 8.52
N ASN A 86 -0.95 32.02 7.68
CA ASN A 86 -0.01 33.11 7.77
C ASN A 86 -0.45 34.39 7.00
N GLY A 87 -1.63 34.35 6.34
CA GLY A 87 -2.19 35.51 5.64
C GLY A 87 -1.31 36.03 4.49
N MET A 88 -0.30 35.27 4.12
CA MET A 88 0.47 35.48 2.92
C MET A 88 -0.30 34.84 1.78
N ALA A 89 -1.06 35.66 1.05
CA ALA A 89 -1.33 35.35 -0.34
C ALA A 89 0.03 35.37 -1.04
N SER A 90 0.82 34.34 -0.83
CA SER A 90 2.07 34.18 -1.55
C SER A 90 1.72 34.09 -3.03
N ASP A 91 2.44 34.80 -3.82
CA ASP A 91 2.61 34.53 -5.24
C ASP A 91 2.61 33.00 -5.37
N HIS A 92 1.49 32.42 -5.84
CA HIS A 92 1.40 30.99 -6.06
C HIS A 92 2.58 30.62 -6.92
N ASN A 93 3.57 29.99 -6.30
CA ASN A 93 4.71 29.51 -7.05
C ASN A 93 4.21 28.29 -7.83
N GLU A 94 3.69 28.55 -9.04
CA GLU A 94 3.16 27.52 -9.94
C GLU A 94 4.14 26.35 -10.09
N ASP A 95 5.45 26.64 -9.96
CA ASP A 95 6.49 25.62 -10.02
C ASP A 95 6.45 24.66 -8.81
N SER A 96 6.13 25.16 -7.60
CA SER A 96 6.01 24.34 -6.38
C SER A 96 4.77 23.44 -6.44
N ASP A 97 3.64 23.98 -6.88
CA ASP A 97 2.40 23.22 -7.02
C ASP A 97 2.54 22.12 -8.08
N PHE A 98 3.21 22.43 -9.18
CA PHE A 98 3.50 21.47 -10.23
C PHE A 98 4.43 20.36 -9.75
N GLU A 99 5.45 20.68 -8.96
CA GLU A 99 6.37 19.68 -8.40
C GLU A 99 5.68 18.75 -7.41
N SER A 100 4.83 19.30 -6.54
CA SER A 100 4.03 18.52 -5.59
C SER A 100 3.06 17.57 -6.31
N ALA A 101 2.34 18.07 -7.31
CA ALA A 101 1.44 17.27 -8.12
C ALA A 101 2.19 16.14 -8.86
N ARG A 102 3.37 16.45 -9.39
CA ARG A 102 4.23 15.47 -10.06
C ARG A 102 4.68 14.36 -9.12
N ASN A 103 5.01 14.69 -7.87
CA ASN A 103 5.42 13.72 -6.86
C ASN A 103 4.27 12.77 -6.50
N ILE A 104 3.06 13.28 -6.33
CA ILE A 104 1.86 12.47 -6.07
C ILE A 104 1.62 11.48 -7.23
N VAL A 105 1.61 11.97 -8.47
CA VAL A 105 1.43 11.14 -9.67
C VAL A 105 2.53 10.10 -9.77
N HIS A 106 3.76 10.46 -9.48
CA HIS A 106 4.90 9.55 -9.48
C HIS A 106 4.72 8.39 -8.49
N GLU A 107 4.33 8.70 -7.24
CA GLU A 107 4.08 7.66 -6.22
C GLU A 107 2.94 6.73 -6.62
N ILE A 108 1.84 7.28 -7.15
CA ILE A 108 0.72 6.48 -7.67
C ILE A 108 1.19 5.56 -8.80
N TYR A 109 1.99 6.06 -9.73
CA TYR A 109 2.49 5.27 -10.85
C TYR A 109 3.46 4.17 -10.40
N MET A 110 4.38 4.47 -9.47
CA MET A 110 5.33 3.51 -8.92
C MET A 110 4.65 2.37 -8.15
N HIS A 111 3.51 2.66 -7.53
CA HIS A 111 2.71 1.70 -6.75
C HIS A 111 1.36 1.38 -7.41
N ARG A 112 1.28 1.47 -8.74
CA ARG A 112 0.02 1.31 -9.48
C ARG A 112 -0.70 -0.01 -9.23
N GLU A 113 0.03 -1.10 -9.02
CA GLU A 113 -0.57 -2.42 -8.74
C GLU A 113 -1.27 -2.42 -7.39
N GLU A 114 -0.62 -1.91 -6.36
CA GLU A 114 -1.20 -1.79 -5.01
C GLU A 114 -2.37 -0.82 -5.00
N VAL A 115 -2.30 0.28 -5.74
CA VAL A 115 -3.42 1.23 -5.92
C VAL A 115 -4.60 0.53 -6.56
N LEU A 116 -4.39 -0.24 -7.62
CA LEU A 116 -5.45 -1.03 -8.28
C LEU A 116 -6.05 -2.07 -7.33
N LEU A 117 -5.25 -2.71 -6.50
CA LEU A 117 -5.75 -3.66 -5.50
C LEU A 117 -6.74 -2.99 -4.54
N VAL A 118 -6.40 -1.83 -3.99
CA VAL A 118 -7.27 -1.10 -3.06
C VAL A 118 -8.54 -0.61 -3.76
N LEU A 119 -8.42 -0.05 -4.98
CA LEU A 119 -9.55 0.56 -5.69
C LEU A 119 -10.52 -0.47 -6.28
N THR A 120 -10.04 -1.61 -6.75
CA THR A 120 -10.85 -2.53 -7.55
C THR A 120 -10.96 -3.96 -7.02
N LYS A 121 -10.07 -4.36 -6.10
CA LYS A 121 -9.92 -5.77 -5.68
C LYS A 121 -9.91 -5.96 -4.16
N SER A 122 -10.28 -4.94 -3.40
CA SER A 122 -10.27 -4.96 -1.94
C SER A 122 -11.60 -5.42 -1.32
N GLN A 123 -12.59 -5.76 -2.12
CA GLN A 123 -13.91 -6.18 -1.67
C GLN A 123 -13.80 -7.37 -0.70
N GLY A 124 -14.44 -7.25 0.45
CA GLY A 124 -14.38 -8.22 1.55
C GLY A 124 -13.25 -8.00 2.54
N SER A 125 -12.28 -7.13 2.24
CA SER A 125 -11.18 -6.77 3.15
C SER A 125 -11.56 -5.58 4.03
N SER A 126 -10.75 -5.28 5.04
CA SER A 126 -10.88 -4.06 5.86
C SER A 126 -10.61 -2.79 5.06
N MET A 127 -10.00 -2.90 3.88
CA MET A 127 -9.71 -1.80 2.96
C MET A 127 -10.84 -1.52 1.95
N GLU A 128 -11.93 -2.28 2.00
CA GLU A 128 -13.05 -2.20 1.04
C GLU A 128 -13.64 -0.80 0.92
N SER A 129 -13.76 -0.08 2.03
CA SER A 129 -14.34 1.26 2.07
C SER A 129 -13.35 2.41 1.81
N MET A 130 -12.07 2.10 1.59
CA MET A 130 -11.06 3.14 1.35
C MET A 130 -11.37 4.02 0.14
N PRO A 131 -11.81 3.50 -1.02
CA PRO A 131 -12.15 4.35 -2.16
C PRO A 131 -13.26 5.34 -1.85
N ASP A 132 -14.27 4.94 -1.08
CA ASP A 132 -15.40 5.78 -0.70
C ASP A 132 -14.97 6.92 0.26
N ASN A 133 -14.01 6.66 1.12
CA ASN A 133 -13.46 7.63 2.06
C ASN A 133 -12.57 8.69 1.39
N ILE A 134 -11.99 8.39 0.24
CA ILE A 134 -11.17 9.34 -0.52
C ILE A 134 -12.04 10.36 -1.24
N VAL A 135 -13.27 9.98 -1.65
CA VAL A 135 -14.20 10.82 -2.42
C VAL A 135 -15.03 11.75 -1.51
N ASN A 136 -15.16 11.41 -0.25
CA ASN A 136 -15.87 12.21 0.77
C ASN A 136 -14.92 13.01 1.65
#